data_a49ff56bebca1f86c1df95d2ddcabd80
#
_entry.id   a49ff56bebca1f86c1df95d2ddcabd80
#
_cell.length_a   1.000
_cell.length_b   1.000
_cell.length_c   1.000
_cell.angle_alpha   90.00
_cell.angle_beta   90.00
_cell.angle_gamma   90.00
#
_symmetry.space_group_name_H-M   'P 1'
#
loop_
_entity.id
_entity.type
_entity.pdbx_description
1 polymer ?
#
loop_
_entity_poly.entity_id
_entity_poly.type
_entity_poly.pdbx_seq_one_letter_code
_entity_poly.pdbx_strand_id
1 'polypeptide(L)'
;MTKDFLKNIYGYSQIKEELFLIQNWYFNSNNLGDKKMLLPKGLLFFGKPGEGKTLIVREYSKSFNYPIFIIEGNNDNVENEVISKYELARKENNAIIIIDELDRLIDKDNKLIRVLQSQLDGFKSNDNVLTLATANDYCNLPNALLREGRFDRKFRVSPNDKNDFKKIIKGFSCNVGFNFNDDEILELSNDLCGYSISTIRSTINNAFLRYGNKCTINNILNTIDFINTGYINKINSYDINSQVTIHEAGHAIYLYYFCKTKKFQRIYFDEDGGKTIFRNLDEIETDDNIIDSIRCSLAGLVAEELILKKHGIGCSNDLKKANEKAFFLLNQNSYKKLDYYCSEITQYNRQEISEYVSKIFDKRVAKFINKNYRIVKKQLKKYIKEIIKTSNYLIEKHCIQNNELVELIEDDWDGKRKILL
;
A
#
# COMPACT_ATOMS: atom_id res chain seq x y z
N MET A 1 25.14 16.56 3.77
CA MET A 1 23.79 16.85 3.23
C MET A 1 23.40 18.25 3.65
N THR A 2 23.13 19.15 2.72
CA THR A 2 22.70 20.52 3.07
C THR A 2 21.29 20.44 3.69
N LYS A 3 21.04 21.21 4.77
CA LYS A 3 19.76 21.23 5.51
C LYS A 3 18.52 21.47 4.62
N ASP A 4 18.73 22.06 3.45
CA ASP A 4 17.65 22.48 2.54
C ASP A 4 17.36 21.49 1.41
N PHE A 5 18.15 20.40 1.28
CA PHE A 5 17.90 19.42 0.23
C PHE A 5 16.62 18.64 0.48
N LEU A 6 15.68 18.75 -0.44
CA LEU A 6 14.35 18.12 -0.37
C LEU A 6 13.63 18.35 0.97
N LYS A 7 13.66 19.58 1.50
CA LYS A 7 13.10 19.94 2.80
C LYS A 7 11.58 19.66 2.91
N ASN A 8 10.86 19.68 1.81
CA ASN A 8 9.42 19.42 1.75
C ASN A 8 9.09 17.91 1.73
N ILE A 9 10.10 17.06 1.65
CA ILE A 9 9.96 15.60 1.71
C ILE A 9 10.37 15.12 3.10
N TYR A 10 9.45 14.56 3.83
CA TYR A 10 9.72 14.00 5.16
C TYR A 10 10.04 12.51 5.05
N GLY A 11 10.96 11.99 5.88
CA GLY A 11 11.42 10.60 5.78
C GLY A 11 12.23 10.32 4.51
N TYR A 12 12.17 9.07 4.03
CA TYR A 12 12.89 8.58 2.83
C TYR A 12 14.39 8.86 2.86
N SER A 13 15.03 8.66 4.01
CA SER A 13 16.41 9.08 4.28
C SER A 13 17.39 8.49 3.28
N GLN A 14 17.28 7.19 2.98
CA GLN A 14 18.18 6.52 2.01
C GLN A 14 17.98 7.04 0.58
N ILE A 15 16.74 7.22 0.17
CA ILE A 15 16.42 7.78 -1.16
C ILE A 15 17.02 9.18 -1.29
N LYS A 16 16.89 10.02 -0.26
CA LYS A 16 17.44 11.38 -0.26
C LYS A 16 18.96 11.38 -0.34
N GLU A 17 19.64 10.48 0.35
CA GLU A 17 21.09 10.36 0.30
C GLU A 17 21.57 10.00 -1.11
N GLU A 18 20.97 9.01 -1.74
CA GLU A 18 21.30 8.64 -3.12
C GLU A 18 20.99 9.74 -4.12
N LEU A 19 19.84 10.41 -4.00
CA LEU A 19 19.46 11.53 -4.87
C LEU A 19 20.42 12.71 -4.71
N PHE A 20 20.88 12.99 -3.49
CA PHE A 20 21.88 14.03 -3.22
C PHE A 20 23.23 13.71 -3.87
N LEU A 21 23.68 12.45 -3.79
CA LEU A 21 24.91 12.00 -4.46
C LEU A 21 24.81 12.18 -5.98
N ILE A 22 23.70 11.74 -6.59
CA ILE A 22 23.46 11.87 -8.03
C ILE A 22 23.48 13.35 -8.42
N GLN A 23 22.79 14.23 -7.69
CA GLN A 23 22.75 15.66 -7.97
C GLN A 23 24.14 16.29 -7.91
N ASN A 24 24.94 15.96 -6.90
CA ASN A 24 26.31 16.46 -6.78
C ASN A 24 27.18 16.04 -7.97
N TRP A 25 27.01 14.82 -8.48
CA TRP A 25 27.71 14.37 -9.68
C TRP A 25 27.29 15.17 -10.91
N TYR A 26 26.00 15.46 -11.07
CA TYR A 26 25.52 16.31 -12.18
C TYR A 26 26.07 17.73 -12.10
N PHE A 27 26.09 18.36 -10.95
CA PHE A 27 26.66 19.71 -10.77
C PHE A 27 28.17 19.77 -11.01
N ASN A 28 28.88 18.70 -10.70
CA ASN A 28 30.33 18.61 -10.92
C ASN A 28 30.69 17.96 -12.27
N SER A 29 29.72 17.76 -13.16
CA SER A 29 29.89 17.03 -14.41
C SER A 29 30.94 17.66 -15.35
N ASN A 30 31.12 18.97 -15.28
CA ASN A 30 32.15 19.67 -16.08
C ASN A 30 33.59 19.24 -15.73
N ASN A 31 33.82 18.73 -14.51
CA ASN A 31 35.13 18.26 -14.03
C ASN A 31 35.33 16.76 -14.34
N LEU A 32 34.34 16.06 -14.85
CA LEU A 32 34.36 14.60 -15.04
C LEU A 32 35.00 14.17 -16.37
N GLY A 33 35.10 15.07 -17.37
CA GLY A 33 35.59 14.72 -18.70
C GLY A 33 34.85 13.53 -19.28
N ASP A 34 35.54 12.50 -19.75
CA ASP A 34 34.97 11.27 -20.32
C ASP A 34 34.14 10.46 -19.33
N LYS A 35 34.28 10.70 -18.00
CA LYS A 35 33.49 10.02 -16.97
C LYS A 35 32.02 10.49 -16.90
N LYS A 36 31.61 11.51 -17.66
CA LYS A 36 30.20 11.87 -17.80
C LYS A 36 29.31 10.72 -18.27
N MET A 37 29.86 9.77 -19.00
CA MET A 37 29.16 8.54 -19.39
C MET A 37 28.68 7.67 -18.22
N LEU A 38 29.24 7.85 -17.01
CA LEU A 38 28.87 7.12 -15.81
C LEU A 38 27.65 7.74 -15.08
N LEU A 39 27.17 8.91 -15.52
CA LEU A 39 25.98 9.51 -14.90
C LEU A 39 24.73 8.75 -15.29
N PRO A 40 23.83 8.46 -14.34
CA PRO A 40 22.57 7.79 -14.65
C PRO A 40 21.70 8.69 -15.53
N LYS A 41 21.25 8.16 -16.68
CA LYS A 41 20.39 8.87 -17.62
C LYS A 41 18.92 8.83 -17.24
N GLY A 42 18.50 7.79 -16.53
CA GLY A 42 17.14 7.59 -16.10
C GLY A 42 17.02 7.13 -14.64
N LEU A 43 16.13 7.78 -13.89
CA LEU A 43 15.76 7.40 -12.53
C LEU A 43 14.30 6.99 -12.51
N LEU A 44 14.02 5.77 -12.03
CA LEU A 44 12.68 5.24 -11.90
C LEU A 44 12.27 5.20 -10.43
N PHE A 45 11.15 5.84 -10.10
CA PHE A 45 10.53 5.83 -8.78
C PHE A 45 9.27 4.96 -8.81
N PHE A 46 9.29 3.83 -8.12
CA PHE A 46 8.17 2.88 -8.14
C PHE A 46 7.67 2.54 -6.74
N GLY A 47 6.40 2.14 -6.63
CA GLY A 47 5.76 1.77 -5.36
C GLY A 47 4.27 2.04 -5.36
N LYS A 48 3.60 1.70 -4.26
CA LYS A 48 2.13 1.80 -4.15
C LYS A 48 1.61 3.22 -4.44
N PRO A 49 0.38 3.36 -4.91
CA PRO A 49 -0.28 4.65 -5.04
C PRO A 49 -0.32 5.41 -3.69
N GLY A 50 -0.12 6.73 -3.75
CA GLY A 50 -0.17 7.57 -2.54
C GLY A 50 1.10 7.58 -1.67
N GLU A 51 2.19 6.92 -2.08
CA GLU A 51 3.47 6.89 -1.36
C GLU A 51 4.39 8.11 -1.66
N GLY A 52 3.93 9.08 -2.42
CA GLY A 52 4.67 10.33 -2.64
C GLY A 52 5.66 10.33 -3.80
N LYS A 53 5.63 9.35 -4.73
CA LYS A 53 6.53 9.26 -5.90
C LYS A 53 6.60 10.55 -6.71
N THR A 54 5.46 11.03 -7.19
CA THR A 54 5.33 12.26 -7.98
C THR A 54 5.83 13.49 -7.21
N LEU A 55 5.60 13.54 -5.88
CA LEU A 55 6.09 14.62 -5.04
C LEU A 55 7.62 14.62 -4.97
N ILE A 56 8.24 13.45 -4.75
CA ILE A 56 9.71 13.30 -4.72
C ILE A 56 10.30 13.74 -6.06
N VAL A 57 9.75 13.26 -7.18
CA VAL A 57 10.22 13.60 -8.52
C VAL A 57 10.15 15.11 -8.78
N ARG A 58 9.01 15.74 -8.42
CA ARG A 58 8.83 17.19 -8.60
C ARG A 58 9.78 18.02 -7.74
N GLU A 59 9.93 17.69 -6.47
CA GLU A 59 10.86 18.42 -5.60
C GLU A 59 12.31 18.18 -5.98
N TYR A 60 12.65 16.97 -6.42
CA TYR A 60 14.00 16.65 -6.90
C TYR A 60 14.32 17.40 -8.21
N SER A 61 13.41 17.42 -9.17
CA SER A 61 13.62 18.15 -10.43
C SER A 61 13.82 19.64 -10.20
N LYS A 62 13.05 20.27 -9.31
CA LYS A 62 13.22 21.68 -8.96
C LYS A 62 14.60 22.00 -8.34
N SER A 63 15.22 21.03 -7.67
CA SER A 63 16.51 21.25 -7.01
C SER A 63 17.68 21.42 -7.97
N PHE A 64 17.50 21.11 -9.25
CA PHE A 64 18.54 21.27 -10.29
C PHE A 64 18.58 22.66 -10.93
N ASN A 65 17.49 23.40 -10.88
CA ASN A 65 17.34 24.66 -11.61
C ASN A 65 17.55 24.52 -13.14
N TYR A 66 17.18 23.34 -13.70
CA TYR A 66 17.22 23.04 -15.13
C TYR A 66 15.84 23.19 -15.75
N PRO A 67 15.70 23.43 -17.06
CA PRO A 67 14.41 23.31 -17.77
C PRO A 67 13.78 21.94 -17.58
N ILE A 68 12.47 21.92 -17.29
CA ILE A 68 11.70 20.71 -17.01
C ILE A 68 10.66 20.52 -18.10
N PHE A 69 10.66 19.35 -18.71
CA PHE A 69 9.69 18.93 -19.73
C PHE A 69 8.86 17.75 -19.16
N ILE A 70 7.53 17.93 -19.08
CA ILE A 70 6.64 16.91 -18.49
C ILE A 70 5.92 16.21 -19.64
N ILE A 71 5.91 14.88 -19.63
CA ILE A 71 5.14 14.01 -20.52
C ILE A 71 3.94 13.53 -19.73
N GLU A 72 2.74 13.96 -20.12
CA GLU A 72 1.50 13.72 -19.38
C GLU A 72 0.66 12.57 -19.98
N GLY A 73 0.90 12.22 -21.23
CA GLY A 73 0.17 11.13 -21.91
C GLY A 73 -1.33 11.39 -22.07
N ASN A 74 -1.74 12.65 -22.04
CA ASN A 74 -3.14 13.06 -22.17
C ASN A 74 -3.61 13.17 -23.64
N ASN A 75 -2.68 13.08 -24.60
CA ASN A 75 -2.94 13.22 -26.02
C ASN A 75 -3.11 11.85 -26.68
N ASP A 76 -3.91 11.79 -27.74
CA ASP A 76 -4.08 10.59 -28.57
C ASP A 76 -2.78 10.13 -29.26
N ASN A 77 -1.73 10.96 -29.24
CA ASN A 77 -0.43 10.69 -29.87
C ASN A 77 0.73 10.93 -28.88
N VAL A 78 0.80 10.10 -27.85
CA VAL A 78 1.84 10.16 -26.79
C VAL A 78 3.24 9.95 -27.38
N GLU A 79 3.38 9.17 -28.45
CA GLU A 79 4.67 8.92 -29.12
C GLU A 79 5.29 10.23 -29.64
N ASN A 80 4.51 11.05 -30.32
CA ASN A 80 4.97 12.34 -30.83
C ASN A 80 5.26 13.33 -29.70
N GLU A 81 4.48 13.30 -28.62
CA GLU A 81 4.77 14.09 -27.42
C GLU A 81 6.15 13.74 -26.87
N VAL A 82 6.44 12.46 -26.67
CA VAL A 82 7.75 11.98 -26.19
C VAL A 82 8.86 12.46 -27.11
N ILE A 83 8.76 12.23 -28.42
CA ILE A 83 9.79 12.62 -29.39
C ILE A 83 10.05 14.13 -29.32
N SER A 84 9.00 14.93 -29.37
CA SER A 84 9.12 16.41 -29.40
C SER A 84 9.72 16.94 -28.08
N LYS A 85 9.33 16.40 -26.93
CA LYS A 85 9.88 16.82 -25.63
C LYS A 85 11.37 16.47 -25.50
N TYR A 86 11.79 15.29 -25.96
CA TYR A 86 13.21 14.94 -25.99
C TYR A 86 14.01 15.79 -26.97
N GLU A 87 13.46 16.16 -28.12
CA GLU A 87 14.12 17.07 -29.06
C GLU A 87 14.27 18.47 -28.49
N LEU A 88 13.30 18.98 -27.76
CA LEU A 88 13.40 20.26 -27.06
C LEU A 88 14.44 20.18 -25.92
N ALA A 89 14.39 19.13 -25.11
CA ALA A 89 15.31 18.94 -23.99
C ALA A 89 16.79 18.88 -24.45
N ARG A 90 17.07 18.23 -25.59
CA ARG A 90 18.42 18.14 -26.15
C ARG A 90 19.01 19.48 -26.66
N LYS A 91 18.15 20.46 -26.89
CA LYS A 91 18.60 21.82 -27.31
C LYS A 91 19.11 22.64 -26.14
N GLU A 92 18.75 22.21 -24.90
CA GLU A 92 19.21 22.85 -23.67
C GLU A 92 20.60 22.36 -23.28
N ASN A 93 21.34 23.17 -22.51
CA ASN A 93 22.63 22.75 -21.95
C ASN A 93 22.49 21.57 -20.98
N ASN A 94 21.47 21.61 -20.15
CA ASN A 94 21.02 20.52 -19.29
C ASN A 94 19.50 20.61 -19.15
N ALA A 95 18.80 19.48 -19.13
CA ALA A 95 17.36 19.43 -19.02
C ALA A 95 16.87 18.20 -18.23
N ILE A 96 15.67 18.31 -17.71
CA ILE A 96 14.99 17.21 -17.04
C ILE A 96 13.72 16.87 -17.78
N ILE A 97 13.50 15.57 -18.04
CA ILE A 97 12.24 15.04 -18.53
C ILE A 97 11.55 14.29 -17.38
N ILE A 98 10.27 14.57 -17.18
CA ILE A 98 9.43 13.85 -16.20
C ILE A 98 8.38 13.04 -16.94
N ILE A 99 8.29 11.74 -16.63
CA ILE A 99 7.27 10.83 -17.12
C ILE A 99 6.50 10.31 -15.91
N ASP A 100 5.27 10.80 -15.70
CA ASP A 100 4.45 10.37 -14.59
C ASP A 100 3.60 9.16 -15.00
N GLU A 101 3.44 8.17 -14.11
CA GLU A 101 2.68 6.93 -14.32
C GLU A 101 3.09 6.16 -15.60
N LEU A 102 4.39 5.94 -15.77
CA LEU A 102 4.97 5.26 -16.94
C LEU A 102 4.30 3.91 -17.25
N ASP A 103 3.96 3.12 -16.24
CA ASP A 103 3.24 1.86 -16.36
C ASP A 103 1.90 2.04 -17.08
N ARG A 104 1.12 3.05 -16.72
CA ARG A 104 -0.17 3.34 -17.37
C ARG A 104 -0.03 3.84 -18.81
N LEU A 105 1.04 4.57 -19.10
CA LEU A 105 1.31 5.06 -20.45
C LEU A 105 1.66 3.89 -21.39
N ILE A 106 2.45 2.96 -20.91
CA ILE A 106 2.86 1.77 -21.67
C ILE A 106 1.70 0.81 -21.92
N ASP A 107 0.81 0.61 -20.92
CA ASP A 107 -0.37 -0.26 -21.06
C ASP A 107 -1.32 0.24 -22.15
N LYS A 108 -1.37 1.55 -22.41
CA LYS A 108 -2.20 2.13 -23.46
C LYS A 108 -1.61 1.95 -24.87
N ASP A 109 -0.28 1.94 -24.98
CA ASP A 109 0.39 1.86 -26.29
C ASP A 109 1.75 1.13 -26.23
N ASN A 110 1.77 -0.08 -26.76
CA ASN A 110 2.99 -0.88 -26.85
C ASN A 110 4.07 -0.28 -27.79
N LYS A 111 3.74 0.61 -28.71
CA LYS A 111 4.71 1.27 -29.57
C LYS A 111 5.53 2.28 -28.80
N LEU A 112 4.93 2.88 -27.76
CA LEU A 112 5.59 3.82 -26.87
C LEU A 112 6.87 3.24 -26.25
N ILE A 113 6.91 1.92 -25.98
CA ILE A 113 8.10 1.24 -25.48
C ILE A 113 9.30 1.43 -26.41
N ARG A 114 9.10 1.26 -27.72
CA ARG A 114 10.17 1.39 -28.72
C ARG A 114 10.64 2.85 -28.83
N VAL A 115 9.70 3.79 -28.79
CA VAL A 115 10.02 5.22 -28.80
C VAL A 115 10.85 5.59 -27.57
N LEU A 116 10.42 5.21 -26.38
CA LEU A 116 11.16 5.46 -25.14
C LEU A 116 12.55 4.81 -25.15
N GLN A 117 12.66 3.57 -25.63
CA GLN A 117 13.95 2.92 -25.80
C GLN A 117 14.89 3.74 -26.70
N SER A 118 14.42 4.15 -27.85
CA SER A 118 15.23 4.93 -28.79
C SER A 118 15.62 6.29 -28.23
N GLN A 119 14.76 6.92 -27.44
CA GLN A 119 15.04 8.21 -26.80
C GLN A 119 16.03 8.07 -25.64
N LEU A 120 15.94 7.01 -24.82
CA LEU A 120 16.81 6.76 -23.69
C LEU A 120 18.20 6.23 -24.11
N ASP A 121 18.27 5.29 -25.09
CA ASP A 121 19.53 4.70 -25.55
C ASP A 121 20.43 5.69 -26.29
N GLY A 122 19.83 6.79 -26.80
CA GLY A 122 20.57 7.88 -27.39
C GLY A 122 21.42 7.51 -28.60
N PHE A 123 20.81 7.08 -29.72
CA PHE A 123 21.44 7.29 -31.03
C PHE A 123 21.79 8.77 -31.27
N LYS A 124 21.17 9.67 -30.52
CA LYS A 124 21.51 11.08 -30.35
C LYS A 124 22.01 11.24 -28.91
N SER A 125 23.16 11.87 -28.67
CA SER A 125 23.72 12.03 -27.32
C SER A 125 22.69 12.63 -26.35
N ASN A 126 22.39 11.92 -25.27
CA ASN A 126 21.50 12.38 -24.19
C ASN A 126 22.32 12.77 -22.94
N ASP A 127 23.57 13.13 -23.10
CA ASP A 127 24.49 13.37 -21.98
C ASP A 127 24.08 14.57 -21.11
N ASN A 128 23.17 15.40 -21.62
CA ASN A 128 22.62 16.58 -20.95
C ASN A 128 21.15 16.42 -20.50
N VAL A 129 20.53 15.24 -20.68
CA VAL A 129 19.12 15.03 -20.35
C VAL A 129 18.97 13.95 -19.27
N LEU A 130 18.42 14.34 -18.11
CA LEU A 130 18.06 13.44 -17.03
C LEU A 130 16.57 13.10 -17.12
N THR A 131 16.22 11.82 -17.25
CA THR A 131 14.84 11.36 -17.28
C THR A 131 14.42 10.83 -15.91
N LEU A 132 13.33 11.37 -15.36
CA LEU A 132 12.73 10.92 -14.10
C LEU A 132 11.37 10.30 -14.43
N ALA A 133 11.15 9.05 -14.03
CA ALA A 133 9.86 8.39 -14.24
C ALA A 133 9.25 7.88 -12.93
N THR A 134 7.92 7.87 -12.86
CA THR A 134 7.19 7.20 -11.78
C THR A 134 6.41 6.01 -12.32
N ALA A 135 6.21 4.97 -11.49
CA ALA A 135 5.36 3.83 -11.79
C ALA A 135 4.70 3.30 -10.53
N ASN A 136 3.47 2.80 -10.64
CA ASN A 136 2.79 2.15 -9.53
C ASN A 136 3.14 0.66 -9.48
N ASP A 137 3.25 0.01 -10.63
CA ASP A 137 3.59 -1.39 -10.74
C ASP A 137 4.91 -1.60 -11.51
N TYR A 138 5.93 -2.00 -10.76
CA TYR A 138 7.25 -2.31 -11.32
C TYR A 138 7.22 -3.57 -12.19
N CYS A 139 6.37 -4.56 -11.85
CA CYS A 139 6.32 -5.84 -12.55
C CYS A 139 5.74 -5.70 -13.96
N ASN A 140 4.92 -4.71 -14.21
CA ASN A 140 4.33 -4.43 -15.52
C ASN A 140 5.28 -3.67 -16.46
N LEU A 141 6.43 -3.19 -15.96
CA LEU A 141 7.39 -2.49 -16.80
C LEU A 141 8.23 -3.46 -17.63
N PRO A 142 8.37 -3.22 -18.94
CA PRO A 142 9.21 -4.05 -19.80
C PRO A 142 10.67 -4.04 -19.36
N ASN A 143 11.27 -5.24 -19.23
CA ASN A 143 12.68 -5.39 -18.89
C ASN A 143 13.62 -4.58 -19.80
N ALA A 144 13.18 -4.34 -21.01
CA ALA A 144 13.94 -3.55 -21.98
C ALA A 144 14.14 -2.09 -21.53
N LEU A 145 13.20 -1.47 -20.80
CA LEU A 145 13.35 -0.12 -20.25
C LEU A 145 14.20 -0.09 -18.97
N LEU A 146 14.32 -1.23 -18.28
CA LEU A 146 14.98 -1.37 -16.98
C LEU A 146 16.47 -1.73 -17.07
N ARG A 147 17.03 -1.77 -18.31
CA ARG A 147 18.45 -2.06 -18.56
C ARG A 147 19.35 -0.86 -18.29
N GLU A 148 20.64 -1.14 -18.06
CA GLU A 148 21.69 -0.11 -17.95
C GLU A 148 21.69 0.81 -19.19
N GLY A 149 21.95 2.10 -18.98
CA GLY A 149 21.87 3.13 -20.01
C GLY A 149 20.48 3.70 -20.25
N ARG A 150 19.44 3.18 -19.59
CA ARG A 150 18.05 3.64 -19.65
C ARG A 150 17.58 4.09 -18.28
N PHE A 151 16.73 3.29 -17.60
CA PHE A 151 16.42 3.52 -16.18
C PHE A 151 17.47 2.82 -15.31
N ASP A 152 18.62 3.46 -15.17
CA ASP A 152 19.81 2.91 -14.49
C ASP A 152 19.59 2.76 -13.00
N ARG A 153 18.90 3.72 -12.39
CA ARG A 153 18.64 3.77 -10.96
C ARG A 153 17.15 3.61 -10.68
N LYS A 154 16.85 2.73 -9.74
CA LYS A 154 15.49 2.35 -9.38
C LYS A 154 15.29 2.57 -7.90
N PHE A 155 14.28 3.39 -7.55
CA PHE A 155 13.97 3.75 -6.17
C PHE A 155 12.59 3.20 -5.81
N ARG A 156 12.55 2.26 -4.88
CA ARG A 156 11.30 1.84 -4.29
C ARG A 156 10.85 2.90 -3.29
N VAL A 157 9.79 3.62 -3.63
CA VAL A 157 9.22 4.65 -2.77
C VAL A 157 8.24 3.99 -1.81
N SER A 158 8.71 3.79 -0.60
CA SER A 158 7.98 3.26 0.55
C SER A 158 8.73 3.73 1.79
N PRO A 159 8.10 4.03 2.93
CA PRO A 159 8.83 4.24 4.17
C PRO A 159 9.65 2.99 4.49
N ASN A 160 10.99 3.13 4.52
CA ASN A 160 11.88 1.98 4.64
C ASN A 160 11.86 1.36 6.04
N ASP A 161 11.61 2.18 7.06
CA ASP A 161 11.58 1.76 8.45
C ASP A 161 10.59 2.59 9.29
N LYS A 162 10.42 2.19 10.55
CA LYS A 162 9.58 2.90 11.52
C LYS A 162 10.06 4.32 11.79
N ASN A 163 11.37 4.59 11.68
CA ASN A 163 11.94 5.91 11.94
C ASN A 163 11.62 6.87 10.79
N ASP A 164 11.68 6.41 9.54
CA ASP A 164 11.27 7.21 8.39
C ASP A 164 9.77 7.52 8.45
N PHE A 165 8.94 6.54 8.83
CA PHE A 165 7.51 6.75 9.00
C PHE A 165 7.19 7.77 10.09
N LYS A 166 7.88 7.71 11.26
CA LYS A 166 7.78 8.72 12.30
C LYS A 166 8.16 10.12 11.81
N LYS A 167 9.27 10.23 11.03
CA LYS A 167 9.69 11.52 10.44
C LYS A 167 8.63 12.09 9.51
N ILE A 168 7.95 11.24 8.73
CA ILE A 168 6.86 11.65 7.84
C ILE A 168 5.69 12.21 8.65
N ILE A 169 5.22 11.49 9.67
CA ILE A 169 4.12 11.94 10.52
C ILE A 169 4.48 13.23 11.26
N LYS A 170 5.67 13.27 11.88
CA LYS A 170 6.19 14.46 12.58
C LYS A 170 6.25 15.66 11.63
N GLY A 171 6.76 15.45 10.41
CA GLY A 171 6.86 16.49 9.40
C GLY A 171 5.49 17.04 8.98
N PHE A 172 4.51 16.18 8.73
CA PHE A 172 3.16 16.63 8.39
C PHE A 172 2.47 17.34 9.57
N SER A 173 2.65 16.84 10.80
CA SER A 173 2.09 17.44 11.99
C SER A 173 2.68 18.83 12.24
N CYS A 174 4.00 18.97 12.19
CA CYS A 174 4.68 20.26 12.34
C CYS A 174 4.29 21.26 11.24
N ASN A 175 4.09 20.80 10.01
CA ASN A 175 3.73 21.67 8.88
C ASN A 175 2.37 22.36 9.06
N VAL A 176 1.44 21.73 9.78
CA VAL A 176 0.14 22.33 10.14
C VAL A 176 0.12 23.00 11.53
N GLY A 177 1.27 23.01 12.24
CA GLY A 177 1.42 23.66 13.54
C GLY A 177 1.17 22.76 14.76
N PHE A 178 1.05 21.43 14.58
CA PHE A 178 0.96 20.50 15.71
C PHE A 178 2.34 20.23 16.30
N ASN A 179 2.45 20.31 17.62
CA ASN A 179 3.67 20.07 18.40
C ASN A 179 3.50 18.83 19.28
N PHE A 180 3.44 17.66 18.66
CA PHE A 180 3.39 16.38 19.37
C PHE A 180 4.79 15.99 19.85
N ASN A 181 4.86 15.43 21.07
CA ASN A 181 6.10 14.85 21.60
C ASN A 181 6.45 13.53 20.90
N ASP A 182 7.62 12.97 21.19
CA ASP A 182 8.10 11.77 20.48
C ASP A 182 7.28 10.49 20.83
N ASP A 183 6.69 10.42 22.03
CA ASP A 183 5.81 9.31 22.44
C ASP A 183 4.46 9.40 21.70
N GLU A 184 3.89 10.60 21.62
CA GLU A 184 2.68 10.87 20.84
C GLU A 184 2.86 10.58 19.35
N ILE A 185 4.02 10.94 18.78
CA ILE A 185 4.37 10.59 17.39
C ILE A 185 4.55 9.07 17.23
N LEU A 186 5.09 8.39 18.22
CA LEU A 186 5.22 6.93 18.21
C LEU A 186 3.84 6.26 18.22
N GLU A 187 2.95 6.67 19.10
CA GLU A 187 1.57 6.19 19.19
C GLU A 187 0.86 6.43 17.85
N LEU A 188 0.84 7.66 17.37
CA LEU A 188 0.21 8.02 16.11
C LEU A 188 0.81 7.25 14.91
N SER A 189 2.13 7.00 14.92
CA SER A 189 2.78 6.21 13.86
C SER A 189 2.37 4.74 13.89
N ASN A 190 2.11 4.18 15.07
CA ASN A 190 1.61 2.83 15.21
C ASN A 190 0.17 2.72 14.67
N ASP A 191 -0.68 3.70 14.97
CA ASP A 191 -2.09 3.69 14.60
C ASP A 191 -2.32 4.01 13.12
N LEU A 192 -1.48 4.87 12.53
CA LEU A 192 -1.54 5.20 11.12
C LEU A 192 -0.74 4.25 10.21
N CYS A 193 -0.08 3.23 10.79
CA CYS A 193 0.62 2.23 10.00
C CYS A 193 -0.36 1.43 9.13
N GLY A 194 -0.05 1.30 7.82
CA GLY A 194 -0.92 0.61 6.85
C GLY A 194 -1.75 1.54 5.97
N TYR A 195 -1.85 2.81 6.32
CA TYR A 195 -2.42 3.83 5.43
C TYR A 195 -1.38 4.38 4.46
N SER A 196 -1.85 4.84 3.29
CA SER A 196 -0.97 5.52 2.35
C SER A 196 -0.51 6.87 2.91
N ILE A 197 0.66 7.32 2.50
CA ILE A 197 1.21 8.62 2.94
C ILE A 197 0.29 9.78 2.54
N SER A 198 -0.38 9.68 1.39
CA SER A 198 -1.40 10.65 0.97
C SER A 198 -2.60 10.69 1.90
N THR A 199 -3.10 9.53 2.35
CA THR A 199 -4.20 9.43 3.31
C THR A 199 -3.79 10.04 4.65
N ILE A 200 -2.60 9.73 5.16
CA ILE A 200 -2.06 10.29 6.41
C ILE A 200 -1.98 11.80 6.34
N ARG A 201 -1.42 12.35 5.26
CA ARG A 201 -1.34 13.79 5.04
C ARG A 201 -2.73 14.43 5.02
N SER A 202 -3.67 13.84 4.28
CA SER A 202 -5.06 14.31 4.21
C SER A 202 -5.72 14.30 5.58
N THR A 203 -5.52 13.24 6.37
CA THR A 203 -6.06 13.11 7.73
C THR A 203 -5.55 14.21 8.65
N ILE A 204 -4.24 14.44 8.68
CA ILE A 204 -3.62 15.48 9.52
C ILE A 204 -4.14 16.87 9.12
N ASN A 205 -4.21 17.16 7.82
CA ASN A 205 -4.76 18.44 7.32
C ASN A 205 -6.23 18.63 7.70
N ASN A 206 -7.07 17.59 7.54
CA ASN A 206 -8.48 17.65 7.90
C ASN A 206 -8.69 17.77 9.42
N ALA A 207 -7.85 17.11 10.22
CA ALA A 207 -7.88 17.25 11.67
C ALA A 207 -7.56 18.71 12.10
N PHE A 208 -6.56 19.33 11.45
CA PHE A 208 -6.26 20.73 11.67
C PHE A 208 -7.45 21.65 11.32
N LEU A 209 -8.07 21.44 10.16
CA LEU A 209 -9.23 22.23 9.73
C LEU A 209 -10.42 22.12 10.70
N ARG A 210 -10.58 20.98 11.38
CA ARG A 210 -11.70 20.73 12.31
C ARG A 210 -11.43 21.22 13.73
N TYR A 211 -10.23 20.98 14.22
CA TYR A 211 -9.91 21.16 15.65
C TYR A 211 -8.88 22.27 15.91
N GLY A 212 -8.27 22.82 14.84
CA GLY A 212 -7.24 23.84 14.95
C GLY A 212 -6.05 23.39 15.80
N ASN A 213 -5.41 24.33 16.48
CA ASN A 213 -4.23 24.07 17.32
C ASN A 213 -4.50 23.24 18.59
N LYS A 214 -5.78 22.97 18.92
CA LYS A 214 -6.18 22.13 20.07
C LYS A 214 -6.36 20.66 19.69
N CYS A 215 -5.90 20.26 18.50
CA CYS A 215 -6.02 18.90 18.01
C CYS A 215 -5.20 17.94 18.88
N THR A 216 -5.81 16.86 19.30
CA THR A 216 -5.20 15.73 20.01
C THR A 216 -5.00 14.54 19.07
N ILE A 217 -4.24 13.55 19.49
CA ILE A 217 -4.10 12.27 18.75
C ILE A 217 -5.47 11.65 18.47
N ASN A 218 -6.34 11.58 19.48
CA ASN A 218 -7.70 11.06 19.32
C ASN A 218 -8.50 11.82 18.27
N ASN A 219 -8.32 13.14 18.13
CA ASN A 219 -8.95 13.92 17.07
C ASN A 219 -8.45 13.53 15.68
N ILE A 220 -7.15 13.21 15.53
CA ILE A 220 -6.59 12.70 14.27
C ILE A 220 -7.16 11.33 13.95
N LEU A 221 -7.23 10.42 14.94
CA LEU A 221 -7.78 9.09 14.76
C LEU A 221 -9.28 9.13 14.40
N ASN A 222 -10.06 9.96 15.07
CA ASN A 222 -11.46 10.19 14.70
C ASN A 222 -11.61 10.79 13.30
N THR A 223 -10.66 11.62 12.87
CA THR A 223 -10.68 12.21 11.54
C THR A 223 -10.39 11.18 10.45
N ILE A 224 -9.48 10.23 10.69
CA ILE A 224 -9.22 9.16 9.71
C ILE A 224 -10.41 8.21 9.61
N ASP A 225 -11.08 7.96 10.73
CA ASP A 225 -12.32 7.17 10.73
C ASP A 225 -13.41 7.90 9.94
N PHE A 226 -13.56 9.21 10.12
CA PHE A 226 -14.46 10.02 9.31
C PHE A 226 -14.12 10.01 7.82
N ILE A 227 -12.84 10.12 7.44
CA ILE A 227 -12.43 10.07 6.02
C ILE A 227 -12.77 8.71 5.40
N ASN A 228 -12.68 7.63 6.18
CA ASN A 228 -12.96 6.28 5.72
C ASN A 228 -14.45 5.96 5.68
N THR A 229 -15.25 6.50 6.62
CA THR A 229 -16.67 6.16 6.81
C THR A 229 -17.62 7.24 6.32
N GLY A 230 -17.15 8.46 6.13
CA GLY A 230 -17.99 9.62 5.80
C GLY A 230 -18.76 10.21 6.99
N TYR A 231 -18.66 9.63 8.20
CA TYR A 231 -19.45 10.04 9.37
C TYR A 231 -18.61 10.50 10.56
N ILE A 232 -19.07 11.55 11.23
CA ILE A 232 -18.64 11.95 12.57
C ILE A 232 -19.65 11.37 13.55
N ASN A 233 -19.34 10.33 14.29
CA ASN A 233 -20.00 9.79 15.49
C ASN A 233 -21.38 10.39 15.87
N LYS A 234 -22.31 10.48 14.93
CA LYS A 234 -23.73 10.75 15.16
C LYS A 234 -24.53 9.92 14.18
N ILE A 235 -24.71 8.67 14.48
CA ILE A 235 -25.64 7.84 13.73
C ILE A 235 -26.92 7.75 14.54
N ASN A 236 -27.97 8.34 13.99
CA ASN A 236 -29.33 8.04 14.40
C ASN A 236 -29.62 6.58 14.06
N SER A 237 -30.30 5.91 14.97
CA SER A 237 -30.71 4.50 14.94
C SER A 237 -31.28 4.07 13.59
N TYR A 238 -30.45 3.45 12.75
CA TYR A 238 -30.89 2.60 11.65
C TYR A 238 -30.66 1.14 12.05
N ASP A 239 -31.44 0.23 11.45
CA ASP A 239 -31.31 -1.23 11.62
C ASP A 239 -29.88 -1.67 11.27
N ILE A 240 -29.05 -1.73 12.28
CA ILE A 240 -27.65 -2.05 12.17
C ILE A 240 -27.57 -3.52 11.83
N ASN A 241 -26.98 -3.80 10.67
CA ASN A 241 -26.85 -5.17 10.20
C ASN A 241 -25.89 -5.95 11.12
N SER A 242 -26.46 -6.63 12.10
CA SER A 242 -25.72 -7.47 13.06
C SER A 242 -24.78 -8.46 12.39
N GLN A 243 -25.04 -8.79 11.13
CA GLN A 243 -24.19 -9.68 10.34
C GLN A 243 -22.84 -9.06 10.04
N VAL A 244 -22.78 -7.79 9.63
CA VAL A 244 -21.52 -7.08 9.32
C VAL A 244 -20.65 -6.96 10.58
N THR A 245 -21.25 -6.60 11.72
CA THR A 245 -20.51 -6.44 12.96
C THR A 245 -19.98 -7.76 13.52
N ILE A 246 -20.70 -8.87 13.34
CA ILE A 246 -20.25 -10.22 13.67
C ILE A 246 -19.09 -10.64 12.76
N HIS A 247 -19.19 -10.32 11.47
CA HIS A 247 -18.13 -10.58 10.49
C HIS A 247 -16.80 -9.90 10.90
N GLU A 248 -16.85 -8.59 11.13
CA GLU A 248 -15.67 -7.81 11.52
C GLU A 248 -15.14 -8.20 12.90
N ALA A 249 -16.03 -8.49 13.87
CA ALA A 249 -15.62 -9.03 15.17
C ALA A 249 -14.89 -10.37 15.01
N GLY A 250 -15.30 -11.22 14.07
CA GLY A 250 -14.62 -12.46 13.74
C GLY A 250 -13.17 -12.23 13.29
N HIS A 251 -12.93 -11.25 12.44
CA HIS A 251 -11.59 -10.85 12.02
C HIS A 251 -10.75 -10.35 13.19
N ALA A 252 -11.30 -9.47 14.02
CA ALA A 252 -10.58 -8.89 15.16
C ALA A 252 -10.19 -9.93 16.20
N ILE A 253 -11.11 -10.79 16.61
CA ILE A 253 -10.87 -11.87 17.58
C ILE A 253 -9.85 -12.88 17.03
N TYR A 254 -9.91 -13.17 15.72
CA TYR A 254 -8.90 -14.02 15.10
C TYR A 254 -7.51 -13.38 15.11
N LEU A 255 -7.42 -12.10 14.73
CA LEU A 255 -6.17 -11.34 14.76
C LEU A 255 -5.58 -11.28 16.17
N TYR A 256 -6.41 -11.06 17.17
CA TYR A 256 -5.97 -10.92 18.56
C TYR A 256 -5.40 -12.23 19.13
N TYR A 257 -6.10 -13.36 18.96
CA TYR A 257 -5.73 -14.61 19.62
C TYR A 257 -4.83 -15.55 18.82
N PHE A 258 -4.88 -15.48 17.49
CA PHE A 258 -4.30 -16.54 16.66
C PHE A 258 -3.30 -16.07 15.62
N CYS A 259 -3.33 -14.80 15.24
CA CYS A 259 -2.43 -14.30 14.24
C CYS A 259 -1.09 -13.90 14.85
N LYS A 260 0.01 -14.51 14.37
CA LYS A 260 1.36 -14.24 14.87
C LYS A 260 2.07 -13.15 14.09
N THR A 261 1.69 -12.99 12.84
CA THR A 261 2.39 -12.14 11.87
C THR A 261 1.72 -10.79 11.67
N LYS A 262 0.53 -10.61 12.26
CA LYS A 262 -0.27 -9.39 12.18
C LYS A 262 -0.80 -9.00 13.54
N LYS A 263 -0.90 -7.70 13.77
CA LYS A 263 -1.51 -7.14 14.97
C LYS A 263 -2.75 -6.35 14.62
N PHE A 264 -3.85 -6.61 15.31
CA PHE A 264 -5.07 -5.83 15.23
C PHE A 264 -4.79 -4.37 15.61
N GLN A 265 -5.39 -3.44 14.88
CA GLN A 265 -5.33 -2.01 15.17
C GLN A 265 -6.69 -1.47 15.55
N ARG A 266 -7.67 -1.63 14.66
CA ARG A 266 -9.05 -1.18 14.89
C ARG A 266 -10.05 -1.84 13.96
N ILE A 267 -11.31 -1.75 14.34
CA ILE A 267 -12.48 -2.03 13.49
C ILE A 267 -13.30 -0.76 13.37
N TYR A 268 -13.88 -0.52 12.23
CA TYR A 268 -14.98 0.42 12.08
C TYR A 268 -16.08 -0.19 11.21
N PHE A 269 -17.26 0.38 11.33
CA PHE A 269 -18.46 -0.10 10.69
C PHE A 269 -19.35 1.11 10.33
N ASP A 270 -19.90 1.10 9.12
CA ASP A 270 -20.76 2.15 8.57
C ASP A 270 -21.86 1.56 7.68
N GLU A 271 -22.64 2.42 6.99
CA GLU A 271 -23.73 2.02 6.10
C GLU A 271 -23.24 1.22 4.88
N ASP A 272 -22.01 1.43 4.43
CA ASP A 272 -21.41 0.75 3.28
C ASP A 272 -20.77 -0.59 3.67
N GLY A 273 -20.65 -0.88 4.98
CA GLY A 273 -20.09 -2.12 5.49
C GLY A 273 -19.19 -1.94 6.69
N GLY A 274 -18.32 -2.94 6.93
CA GLY A 274 -17.33 -2.93 7.99
C GLY A 274 -15.93 -3.13 7.44
N LYS A 275 -14.94 -2.75 8.24
CA LYS A 275 -13.54 -2.97 7.91
C LYS A 275 -12.68 -3.15 9.15
N THR A 276 -11.94 -4.26 9.17
CA THR A 276 -10.93 -4.53 10.19
C THR A 276 -9.55 -4.12 9.68
N ILE A 277 -8.85 -3.29 10.44
CA ILE A 277 -7.51 -2.80 10.11
C ILE A 277 -6.49 -3.49 11.01
N PHE A 278 -5.39 -3.91 10.41
CA PHE A 278 -4.27 -4.56 11.06
C PHE A 278 -2.94 -4.08 10.48
N ARG A 279 -1.86 -4.27 11.23
CA ARG A 279 -0.48 -4.08 10.74
C ARG A 279 0.23 -5.42 10.61
N ASN A 280 1.11 -5.54 9.63
CA ASN A 280 2.05 -6.65 9.58
C ASN A 280 3.15 -6.42 10.63
N LEU A 281 3.56 -7.48 11.32
CA LEU A 281 4.66 -7.44 12.28
C LEU A 281 6.01 -7.68 11.61
N ASP A 282 6.02 -8.47 10.55
CA ASP A 282 7.22 -8.82 9.78
C ASP A 282 7.34 -7.94 8.55
N GLU A 283 8.58 -7.56 8.21
CA GLU A 283 8.91 -6.79 7.01
C GLU A 283 9.03 -7.70 5.77
N ILE A 284 9.32 -8.99 5.97
CA ILE A 284 9.48 -9.98 4.91
C ILE A 284 8.22 -10.83 4.83
N GLU A 285 7.65 -10.96 3.64
CA GLU A 285 6.50 -11.84 3.43
C GLU A 285 6.95 -13.30 3.37
N THR A 286 6.59 -14.06 4.40
CA THR A 286 6.88 -15.49 4.53
C THR A 286 5.63 -16.33 4.25
N ASP A 287 5.80 -17.65 4.07
CA ASP A 287 4.67 -18.58 3.93
C ASP A 287 3.71 -18.48 5.12
N ASP A 288 4.22 -18.27 6.33
CA ASP A 288 3.40 -18.11 7.54
C ASP A 288 2.57 -16.83 7.49
N ASN A 289 3.12 -15.72 6.97
CA ASN A 289 2.38 -14.46 6.79
C ASN A 289 1.22 -14.63 5.81
N ILE A 290 1.46 -15.39 4.73
CA ILE A 290 0.44 -15.67 3.72
C ILE A 290 -0.66 -16.56 4.31
N ILE A 291 -0.28 -17.60 5.05
CA ILE A 291 -1.23 -18.52 5.73
C ILE A 291 -2.06 -17.77 6.77
N ASP A 292 -1.44 -16.93 7.59
CA ASP A 292 -2.15 -16.10 8.57
C ASP A 292 -3.11 -15.12 7.87
N SER A 293 -2.70 -14.56 6.73
CA SER A 293 -3.57 -13.72 5.91
C SER A 293 -4.79 -14.47 5.37
N ILE A 294 -4.60 -15.70 4.89
CA ILE A 294 -5.70 -16.56 4.41
C ILE A 294 -6.66 -16.86 5.54
N ARG A 295 -6.16 -17.27 6.71
CA ARG A 295 -6.98 -17.59 7.86
C ARG A 295 -7.72 -16.38 8.40
N CYS A 296 -7.05 -15.23 8.43
CA CYS A 296 -7.69 -13.97 8.81
C CYS A 296 -8.85 -13.63 7.85
N SER A 297 -8.66 -13.74 6.54
CA SER A 297 -9.74 -13.51 5.56
C SER A 297 -10.91 -14.50 5.72
N LEU A 298 -10.68 -15.70 6.23
CA LEU A 298 -11.75 -16.69 6.48
C LEU A 298 -12.49 -16.46 7.81
N ALA A 299 -11.92 -15.65 8.72
CA ALA A 299 -12.42 -15.54 10.10
C ALA A 299 -13.81 -14.88 10.17
N GLY A 300 -14.07 -13.85 9.36
CA GLY A 300 -15.38 -13.21 9.30
C GLY A 300 -16.47 -14.17 8.84
N LEU A 301 -16.24 -14.90 7.75
CA LEU A 301 -17.15 -15.93 7.24
C LEU A 301 -17.44 -17.02 8.30
N VAL A 302 -16.41 -17.46 9.01
CA VAL A 302 -16.53 -18.47 10.06
C VAL A 302 -17.36 -17.95 11.25
N ALA A 303 -17.15 -16.68 11.62
CA ALA A 303 -17.94 -16.06 12.71
C ALA A 303 -19.43 -15.99 12.37
N GLU A 304 -19.76 -15.57 11.14
CA GLU A 304 -21.15 -15.58 10.67
C GLU A 304 -21.76 -16.99 10.73
N GLU A 305 -21.05 -18.00 10.23
CA GLU A 305 -21.55 -19.38 10.27
C GLU A 305 -21.75 -19.90 11.70
N LEU A 306 -20.82 -19.62 12.60
CA LEU A 306 -20.90 -20.09 13.98
C LEU A 306 -22.07 -19.48 14.75
N ILE A 307 -22.38 -18.20 14.51
CA ILE A 307 -23.35 -17.41 15.28
C ILE A 307 -24.70 -17.36 14.57
N LEU A 308 -24.72 -16.96 13.29
CA LEU A 308 -25.95 -16.70 12.54
C LEU A 308 -26.47 -17.92 11.77
N LYS A 309 -25.62 -18.97 11.60
CA LYS A 309 -25.93 -20.15 10.77
C LYS A 309 -26.23 -19.79 9.31
N LYS A 310 -25.80 -18.59 8.86
CA LYS A 310 -25.99 -18.02 7.53
C LYS A 310 -24.67 -17.39 7.08
N HIS A 311 -24.56 -17.19 5.77
CA HIS A 311 -23.46 -16.42 5.17
C HIS A 311 -24.04 -15.24 4.40
N GLY A 312 -23.42 -14.07 4.52
CA GLY A 312 -23.76 -12.90 3.73
C GLY A 312 -23.01 -12.85 2.41
N ILE A 313 -23.54 -12.05 1.49
CA ILE A 313 -22.86 -11.78 0.20
C ILE A 313 -21.54 -11.02 0.40
N GLY A 314 -21.40 -10.25 1.49
CA GLY A 314 -20.21 -9.49 1.84
C GLY A 314 -18.93 -10.34 1.98
N CYS A 315 -19.07 -11.64 2.32
CA CYS A 315 -17.93 -12.57 2.43
C CYS A 315 -17.21 -12.84 1.08
N SER A 316 -17.80 -12.48 -0.06
CA SER A 316 -17.25 -12.80 -1.39
C SER A 316 -15.86 -12.20 -1.62
N ASN A 317 -15.61 -10.98 -1.14
CA ASN A 317 -14.35 -10.30 -1.30
C ASN A 317 -13.22 -10.96 -0.46
N ASP A 318 -13.52 -11.40 0.75
CA ASP A 318 -12.55 -12.06 1.61
C ASP A 318 -12.23 -13.48 1.13
N LEU A 319 -13.23 -14.20 0.61
CA LEU A 319 -12.98 -15.48 -0.08
C LEU A 319 -12.13 -15.29 -1.33
N LYS A 320 -12.34 -14.22 -2.11
CA LYS A 320 -11.51 -13.89 -3.26
C LYS A 320 -10.06 -13.66 -2.84
N LYS A 321 -9.82 -12.82 -1.83
CA LYS A 321 -8.48 -12.54 -1.28
C LYS A 321 -7.81 -13.83 -0.75
N ALA A 322 -8.56 -14.68 -0.03
CA ALA A 322 -8.05 -15.95 0.48
C ALA A 322 -7.65 -16.90 -0.67
N ASN A 323 -8.46 -17.00 -1.74
CA ASN A 323 -8.17 -17.82 -2.90
C ASN A 323 -6.95 -17.30 -3.67
N GLU A 324 -6.82 -15.99 -3.91
CA GLU A 324 -5.68 -15.37 -4.58
C GLU A 324 -4.38 -15.67 -3.82
N LYS A 325 -4.38 -15.52 -2.50
CA LYS A 325 -3.21 -15.82 -1.66
C LYS A 325 -2.88 -17.31 -1.61
N ALA A 326 -3.89 -18.17 -1.54
CA ALA A 326 -3.67 -19.61 -1.58
C ALA A 326 -3.12 -20.06 -2.95
N PHE A 327 -3.63 -19.47 -4.04
CA PHE A 327 -3.13 -19.67 -5.37
C PHE A 327 -1.66 -19.27 -5.48
N PHE A 328 -1.31 -18.06 -5.02
CA PHE A 328 0.05 -17.55 -5.00
C PHE A 328 0.98 -18.46 -4.20
N LEU A 329 0.62 -18.84 -2.97
CA LEU A 329 1.41 -19.70 -2.09
C LEU A 329 1.69 -21.08 -2.71
N LEU A 330 0.66 -21.68 -3.29
CA LEU A 330 0.77 -23.02 -3.88
C LEU A 330 1.50 -23.01 -5.22
N ASN A 331 1.54 -21.87 -5.90
CA ASN A 331 2.24 -21.68 -7.17
C ASN A 331 3.75 -21.43 -6.99
N GLN A 332 4.18 -20.83 -5.88
CA GLN A 332 5.59 -20.47 -5.65
C GLN A 332 6.50 -21.62 -5.20
N ASN A 333 6.10 -22.88 -5.31
CA ASN A 333 6.91 -24.07 -4.96
C ASN A 333 7.48 -24.11 -3.51
N SER A 334 7.16 -23.15 -2.66
CA SER A 334 7.69 -23.05 -1.30
C SER A 334 7.01 -24.02 -0.32
N TYR A 335 5.89 -24.63 -0.70
CA TYR A 335 5.13 -25.52 0.16
C TYR A 335 5.41 -26.99 -0.17
N LYS A 336 6.26 -27.62 0.64
CA LYS A 336 6.62 -29.05 0.76
C LYS A 336 5.93 -30.00 -0.21
N LYS A 337 6.69 -30.60 -1.16
CA LYS A 337 6.32 -31.68 -2.08
C LYS A 337 5.30 -31.26 -3.16
N LEU A 338 5.71 -30.37 -4.01
CA LEU A 338 5.10 -30.25 -5.33
C LEU A 338 6.09 -30.75 -6.38
N ASP A 339 5.66 -31.78 -7.13
CA ASP A 339 6.37 -32.26 -8.30
C ASP A 339 6.62 -31.06 -9.25
N TYR A 340 7.78 -31.07 -9.85
CA TYR A 340 8.46 -30.05 -10.66
C TYR A 340 7.68 -29.43 -11.85
N TYR A 341 6.36 -29.37 -11.84
CA TYR A 341 5.55 -29.00 -13.01
C TYR A 341 4.86 -27.63 -12.99
N CYS A 342 5.08 -26.81 -12.00
CA CYS A 342 4.38 -25.52 -11.89
C CYS A 342 5.33 -24.31 -11.85
N SER A 343 6.28 -24.23 -12.78
CA SER A 343 6.91 -22.95 -13.05
C SER A 343 5.91 -22.06 -13.80
N GLU A 344 5.47 -20.97 -13.15
CA GLU A 344 4.79 -19.84 -13.77
C GLU A 344 3.33 -20.00 -14.22
N ILE A 345 2.45 -20.61 -13.40
CA ILE A 345 1.01 -20.41 -13.57
C ILE A 345 0.66 -19.01 -13.02
N THR A 346 0.57 -18.01 -13.89
CA THR A 346 0.03 -16.70 -13.54
C THR A 346 -1.46 -16.67 -13.88
N GLN A 347 -2.23 -15.76 -13.28
CA GLN A 347 -3.63 -15.54 -13.67
C GLN A 347 -3.77 -15.17 -15.17
N TYR A 348 -2.72 -14.63 -15.77
CA TYR A 348 -2.69 -14.15 -17.15
C TYR A 348 -2.41 -15.25 -18.18
N ASN A 349 -1.71 -16.34 -17.82
CA ASN A 349 -1.40 -17.43 -18.76
C ASN A 349 -2.26 -18.69 -18.54
N ARG A 350 -3.35 -18.62 -17.78
CA ARG A 350 -4.30 -19.72 -17.57
C ARG A 350 -4.86 -20.30 -18.89
N GLN A 351 -4.95 -19.49 -19.93
CA GLN A 351 -5.42 -19.90 -21.26
C GLN A 351 -4.42 -20.78 -22.02
N GLU A 352 -3.13 -20.73 -21.66
CA GLU A 352 -2.04 -21.49 -22.29
C GLU A 352 -1.82 -22.85 -21.62
N ILE A 353 -2.43 -23.08 -20.45
CA ILE A 353 -2.26 -24.29 -19.65
C ILE A 353 -3.37 -25.27 -19.99
N SER A 354 -3.02 -26.56 -20.11
CA SER A 354 -4.04 -27.59 -20.36
C SER A 354 -5.15 -27.51 -19.31
N GLU A 355 -6.41 -27.62 -19.73
CA GLU A 355 -7.61 -27.60 -18.88
C GLU A 355 -7.52 -28.63 -17.74
N TYR A 356 -6.84 -29.74 -17.97
CA TYR A 356 -6.59 -30.78 -16.99
C TYR A 356 -5.72 -30.29 -15.82
N VAL A 357 -4.61 -29.59 -16.09
CA VAL A 357 -3.69 -29.06 -15.09
C VAL A 357 -4.40 -27.97 -14.27
N SER A 358 -5.14 -27.09 -14.93
CA SER A 358 -5.93 -26.06 -14.27
C SER A 358 -6.95 -26.66 -13.28
N LYS A 359 -7.68 -27.70 -13.66
CA LYS A 359 -8.64 -28.40 -12.79
C LYS A 359 -7.98 -29.07 -11.57
N ILE A 360 -6.79 -29.65 -11.75
CA ILE A 360 -6.05 -30.24 -10.62
C ILE A 360 -5.61 -29.15 -9.65
N PHE A 361 -5.11 -28.04 -10.16
CA PHE A 361 -4.64 -26.94 -9.35
C PHE A 361 -5.81 -26.30 -8.55
N ASP A 362 -6.94 -26.04 -9.20
CA ASP A 362 -8.14 -25.53 -8.55
C ASP A 362 -8.63 -26.46 -7.41
N LYS A 363 -8.58 -27.77 -7.60
CA LYS A 363 -8.87 -28.75 -6.54
C LYS A 363 -7.88 -28.65 -5.36
N ARG A 364 -6.59 -28.39 -5.62
CA ARG A 364 -5.57 -28.21 -4.58
C ARG A 364 -5.83 -26.94 -3.79
N VAL A 365 -6.11 -25.82 -4.47
CA VAL A 365 -6.47 -24.54 -3.82
C VAL A 365 -7.71 -24.72 -2.95
N ALA A 366 -8.77 -25.31 -3.48
CA ALA A 366 -10.00 -25.58 -2.73
C ALA A 366 -9.76 -26.47 -1.49
N LYS A 367 -8.94 -27.52 -1.63
CA LYS A 367 -8.56 -28.40 -0.49
C LYS A 367 -7.78 -27.63 0.58
N PHE A 368 -6.86 -26.73 0.15
CA PHE A 368 -6.06 -25.92 1.05
C PHE A 368 -6.93 -24.91 1.81
N ILE A 369 -7.82 -24.20 1.13
CA ILE A 369 -8.78 -23.27 1.73
C ILE A 369 -9.68 -24.00 2.74
N ASN A 370 -10.26 -25.14 2.36
CA ASN A 370 -11.12 -25.92 3.24
C ASN A 370 -10.40 -26.42 4.48
N LYS A 371 -9.10 -26.79 4.37
CA LYS A 371 -8.27 -27.16 5.53
C LYS A 371 -8.13 -25.98 6.49
N ASN A 372 -7.77 -24.80 5.99
CA ASN A 372 -7.60 -23.59 6.81
C ASN A 372 -8.93 -23.13 7.40
N TYR A 373 -10.01 -23.18 6.65
CA TYR A 373 -11.37 -22.92 7.14
C TYR A 373 -11.71 -23.77 8.38
N ARG A 374 -11.48 -25.10 8.32
CA ARG A 374 -11.71 -25.99 9.46
C ARG A 374 -10.87 -25.64 10.68
N ILE A 375 -9.61 -25.20 10.46
CA ILE A 375 -8.72 -24.75 11.55
C ILE A 375 -9.31 -23.50 12.21
N VAL A 376 -9.66 -22.48 11.43
CA VAL A 376 -10.24 -21.22 11.92
C VAL A 376 -11.56 -21.50 12.67
N LYS A 377 -12.42 -22.37 12.12
CA LYS A 377 -13.69 -22.75 12.76
C LYS A 377 -13.49 -23.42 14.12
N LYS A 378 -12.51 -24.35 14.22
CA LYS A 378 -12.16 -24.99 15.50
C LYS A 378 -11.62 -23.99 16.52
N GLN A 379 -10.84 -23.01 16.07
CA GLN A 379 -10.26 -21.96 16.90
C GLN A 379 -11.32 -20.99 17.39
N LEU A 380 -12.09 -20.37 16.49
CA LEU A 380 -13.10 -19.36 16.83
C LEU A 380 -14.29 -19.93 17.60
N LYS A 381 -14.58 -21.22 17.46
CA LYS A 381 -15.65 -21.86 18.24
C LYS A 381 -15.49 -21.68 19.78
N LYS A 382 -14.26 -21.47 20.24
CA LYS A 382 -13.97 -21.25 21.67
C LYS A 382 -14.25 -19.83 22.13
N TYR A 383 -14.36 -18.89 21.21
CA TYR A 383 -14.42 -17.44 21.44
C TYR A 383 -15.73 -16.80 20.92
N ILE A 384 -16.79 -17.58 20.88
CA ILE A 384 -18.10 -17.10 20.42
C ILE A 384 -18.62 -15.96 21.31
N LYS A 385 -18.38 -16.03 22.62
CA LYS A 385 -18.80 -15.00 23.57
C LYS A 385 -18.08 -13.68 23.29
N GLU A 386 -16.79 -13.75 23.07
CA GLU A 386 -15.93 -12.59 22.77
C GLU A 386 -16.31 -11.96 21.42
N ILE A 387 -16.62 -12.76 20.40
CA ILE A 387 -17.11 -12.27 19.11
C ILE A 387 -18.43 -11.52 19.29
N ILE A 388 -19.40 -12.09 20.03
CA ILE A 388 -20.69 -11.46 20.30
C ILE A 388 -20.51 -10.17 21.10
N LYS A 389 -19.65 -10.16 22.10
CA LYS A 389 -19.34 -9.01 22.94
C LYS A 389 -18.74 -7.87 22.10
N THR A 390 -17.74 -8.20 21.26
CA THR A 390 -17.11 -7.25 20.33
C THR A 390 -18.11 -6.72 19.29
N SER A 391 -18.95 -7.59 18.74
CA SER A 391 -20.00 -7.18 17.80
C SER A 391 -21.00 -6.20 18.43
N ASN A 392 -21.47 -6.48 19.66
CA ASN A 392 -22.39 -5.59 20.36
C ASN A 392 -21.75 -4.24 20.68
N TYR A 393 -20.50 -4.22 21.11
CA TYR A 393 -19.76 -2.99 21.36
C TYR A 393 -19.54 -2.20 20.07
N LEU A 394 -19.25 -2.88 18.97
CA LEU A 394 -19.12 -2.26 17.65
C LEU A 394 -20.43 -1.63 17.16
N ILE A 395 -21.58 -2.22 17.47
CA ILE A 395 -22.91 -1.65 17.20
C ILE A 395 -23.10 -0.34 17.96
N GLU A 396 -22.63 -0.24 19.20
CA GLU A 396 -22.81 0.95 20.02
C GLU A 396 -21.79 2.06 19.69
N LYS A 397 -20.56 1.70 19.39
CA LYS A 397 -19.44 2.64 19.24
C LYS A 397 -19.04 2.93 17.80
N HIS A 398 -19.46 2.11 16.83
CA HIS A 398 -19.10 2.16 15.41
C HIS A 398 -17.60 2.03 15.09
N CYS A 399 -16.74 2.15 16.09
CA CYS A 399 -15.30 1.95 15.99
C CYS A 399 -14.79 1.32 17.28
N ILE A 400 -13.84 0.39 17.17
CA ILE A 400 -13.14 -0.21 18.31
C ILE A 400 -11.65 -0.14 18.04
N GLN A 401 -10.89 0.50 18.92
CA GLN A 401 -9.44 0.54 18.87
C GLN A 401 -8.82 -0.67 19.60
N ASN A 402 -7.50 -0.88 19.40
CA ASN A 402 -6.82 -2.04 19.98
C ASN A 402 -6.86 -2.07 21.52
N ASN A 403 -6.69 -0.93 22.19
CA ASN A 403 -6.80 -0.82 23.65
C ASN A 403 -8.21 -1.15 24.13
N GLU A 404 -9.24 -0.61 23.47
CA GLU A 404 -10.64 -0.90 23.80
C GLU A 404 -10.99 -2.38 23.59
N LEU A 405 -10.44 -3.02 22.54
CA LEU A 405 -10.63 -4.46 22.31
C LEU A 405 -9.99 -5.28 23.43
N VAL A 406 -8.77 -4.91 23.87
CA VAL A 406 -8.08 -5.58 24.98
C VAL A 406 -8.89 -5.48 26.26
N GLU A 407 -9.30 -4.27 26.64
CA GLU A 407 -10.14 -4.03 27.82
C GLU A 407 -11.46 -4.83 27.72
N LEU A 408 -12.09 -4.83 26.57
CA LEU A 408 -13.33 -5.55 26.32
C LEU A 408 -13.19 -7.07 26.49
N ILE A 409 -12.02 -7.63 26.13
CA ILE A 409 -11.76 -9.08 26.22
C ILE A 409 -11.32 -9.47 27.64
N GLU A 410 -10.53 -8.63 28.32
CA GLU A 410 -9.95 -8.89 29.64
C GLU A 410 -10.93 -8.60 30.79
N ASP A 411 -11.86 -7.67 30.61
CA ASP A 411 -12.92 -7.41 31.59
C ASP A 411 -14.01 -8.48 31.56
N ASP A 412 -14.38 -9.01 32.75
CA ASP A 412 -15.59 -9.81 32.98
C ASP A 412 -16.86 -8.94 32.85
N TRP A 413 -17.09 -8.38 31.66
CA TRP A 413 -18.23 -7.56 31.39
C TRP A 413 -19.53 -8.37 31.39
N ASP A 414 -20.37 -8.14 32.39
CA ASP A 414 -21.67 -8.77 32.57
C ASP A 414 -22.70 -8.17 31.60
N GLY A 415 -22.63 -8.67 30.34
CA GLY A 415 -23.37 -8.13 29.19
C GLY A 415 -24.88 -8.34 29.28
N LYS A 416 -25.61 -7.35 29.78
CA LYS A 416 -27.07 -7.31 29.84
C LYS A 416 -27.73 -6.63 28.64
N ARG A 417 -27.19 -6.72 27.42
CA ARG A 417 -27.95 -6.34 26.21
C ARG A 417 -27.93 -7.48 25.20
N LYS A 418 -29.11 -7.99 24.90
CA LYS A 418 -29.33 -9.07 23.94
C LYS A 418 -29.12 -8.57 22.52
N ILE A 419 -28.30 -9.26 21.70
CA ILE A 419 -28.52 -9.30 20.26
C ILE A 419 -29.93 -9.88 20.09
N LEU A 420 -30.82 -9.11 19.53
CA LEU A 420 -32.11 -9.64 19.01
C LEU A 420 -31.73 -10.52 17.81
N LEU A 421 -31.70 -11.83 18.04
CA LEU A 421 -31.60 -12.87 17.02
C LEU A 421 -32.91 -12.94 16.21
#